data_a34d85662702e010904bb880626ef52f
#
_entry.id   a34d85662702e010904bb880626ef52f
#
_cell.length_a   1.000
_cell.length_b   1.000
_cell.length_c   1.000
_cell.angle_alpha   90.00
_cell.angle_beta   90.00
_cell.angle_gamma   90.00
#
_symmetry.space_group_name_H-M   'P 1'
#
loop_
_entity.id
_entity.type
_entity.pdbx_description
1 polymer ?
#
loop_
_entity_poly.entity_id
_entity_poly.type
_entity_poly.pdbx_seq_one_letter_code
_entity_poly.pdbx_strand_id
1 'polypeptide(L)'
;MSWLIVALVSFSIAALYSFLRQRFEHFKRKGIPGPEPKFLFGNYLELFGLPGALKLKEWAKKYGKTFGYFEGPTPVLATSDLDILNDIFVKKFGNFYGRKPPSNLAPDPDNDPHVNVFVARGPRWKRLRLISNPTFSVSKLKQVG
;
A
#
# COMPACT_ATOMS: atom_id res chain seq x y z
N MET A 1 6.86 42.68 9.06
CA MET A 1 6.57 41.31 9.51
C MET A 1 5.61 40.54 8.59
N SER A 2 4.52 41.13 8.10
CA SER A 2 3.53 40.48 7.21
C SER A 2 4.10 39.94 5.89
N TRP A 3 5.01 40.66 5.25
CA TRP A 3 5.64 40.21 3.98
C TRP A 3 6.48 38.94 4.11
N LEU A 4 7.18 38.77 5.22
CA LEU A 4 7.96 37.55 5.49
C LEU A 4 7.04 36.34 5.66
N ILE A 5 5.91 36.51 6.33
CA ILE A 5 4.92 35.46 6.51
C ILE A 5 4.32 35.03 5.14
N VAL A 6 3.94 36.02 4.33
CA VAL A 6 3.42 35.74 2.97
C VAL A 6 4.45 35.02 2.11
N ALA A 7 5.71 35.44 2.15
CA ALA A 7 6.79 34.80 1.41
C ALA A 7 7.02 33.36 1.87
N LEU A 8 7.04 33.11 3.19
CA LEU A 8 7.18 31.75 3.74
C LEU A 8 6.02 30.84 3.36
N VAL A 9 4.79 31.34 3.44
CA VAL A 9 3.60 30.57 3.03
C VAL A 9 3.65 30.23 1.55
N SER A 10 3.96 31.21 0.70
CA SER A 10 4.07 31.00 -0.75
C SER A 10 5.16 30.00 -1.10
N PHE A 11 6.33 30.09 -0.45
CA PHE A 11 7.42 29.14 -0.63
C PHE A 11 7.02 27.72 -0.19
N SER A 12 6.33 27.59 0.94
CA SER A 12 5.86 26.28 1.45
C SER A 12 4.86 25.63 0.50
N ILE A 13 3.92 26.41 -0.06
CA ILE A 13 2.95 25.94 -1.06
C ILE A 13 3.67 25.48 -2.34
N ALA A 14 4.63 26.28 -2.85
CA ALA A 14 5.39 25.94 -4.03
C ALA A 14 6.25 24.67 -3.82
N ALA A 15 6.87 24.52 -2.66
CA ALA A 15 7.65 23.35 -2.29
C ALA A 15 6.76 22.10 -2.20
N LEU A 16 5.59 22.20 -1.55
CA LEU A 16 4.62 21.10 -1.48
C LEU A 16 4.11 20.70 -2.87
N TYR A 17 3.77 21.68 -3.70
CA TYR A 17 3.35 21.44 -5.09
C TYR A 17 4.42 20.69 -5.89
N SER A 18 5.65 21.17 -5.84
CA SER A 18 6.80 20.56 -6.54
C SER A 18 7.05 19.12 -6.05
N PHE A 19 7.00 18.90 -4.74
CA PHE A 19 7.15 17.59 -4.13
C PHE A 19 6.08 16.60 -4.62
N LEU A 20 4.80 16.99 -4.56
CA LEU A 20 3.68 16.14 -4.99
C LEU A 20 3.75 15.86 -6.49
N ARG A 21 4.07 16.87 -7.31
CA ARG A 21 4.23 16.69 -8.75
C ARG A 21 5.30 15.66 -9.08
N GLN A 22 6.47 15.74 -8.45
CA GLN A 22 7.55 14.77 -8.64
C GLN A 22 7.12 13.35 -8.22
N ARG A 23 6.38 13.24 -7.11
CA ARG A 23 5.84 11.96 -6.64
C ARG A 23 4.86 11.36 -7.65
N PHE A 24 3.93 12.15 -8.15
CA PHE A 24 2.90 11.68 -9.10
C PHE A 24 3.44 11.33 -10.49
N GLU A 25 4.64 11.78 -10.85
CA GLU A 25 5.33 11.34 -12.07
C GLU A 25 5.99 9.96 -11.95
N HIS A 26 6.00 9.34 -10.77
CA HIS A 26 6.71 8.10 -10.50
C HIS A 26 6.39 6.97 -11.50
N PHE A 27 5.12 6.71 -11.76
CA PHE A 27 4.69 5.66 -12.70
C PHE A 27 4.85 6.09 -14.15
N LYS A 28 4.61 7.35 -14.48
CA LYS A 28 4.84 7.90 -15.83
C LYS A 28 6.30 7.74 -16.26
N ARG A 29 7.25 8.04 -15.38
CA ARG A 29 8.69 7.86 -15.63
C ARG A 29 9.09 6.39 -15.83
N LYS A 30 8.36 5.46 -15.28
CA LYS A 30 8.59 4.01 -15.40
C LYS A 30 7.80 3.37 -16.55
N GLY A 31 7.02 4.14 -17.29
CA GLY A 31 6.17 3.62 -18.37
C GLY A 31 5.02 2.72 -17.86
N ILE A 32 4.66 2.81 -16.57
CA ILE A 32 3.57 2.02 -16.00
C ILE A 32 2.26 2.78 -16.18
N PRO A 33 1.25 2.20 -16.86
CA PRO A 33 -0.04 2.84 -17.05
C PRO A 33 -0.82 2.96 -15.74
N GLY A 34 -1.77 3.88 -15.68
CA GLY A 34 -2.63 4.04 -14.52
C GLY A 34 -3.49 5.29 -14.57
N PRO A 35 -4.44 5.43 -13.62
CA PRO A 35 -5.27 6.63 -13.51
C PRO A 35 -4.42 7.85 -13.12
N GLU A 36 -4.83 9.02 -13.61
CA GLU A 36 -4.17 10.26 -13.22
C GLU A 36 -4.47 10.63 -11.77
N PRO A 37 -3.44 10.90 -10.95
CA PRO A 37 -3.65 11.27 -9.57
C PRO A 37 -4.20 12.69 -9.44
N LYS A 38 -5.18 12.87 -8.55
CA LYS A 38 -5.67 14.20 -8.15
C LYS A 38 -4.71 14.82 -7.14
N PHE A 39 -4.53 16.13 -7.24
CA PHE A 39 -3.68 16.88 -6.32
C PHE A 39 -4.02 16.59 -4.85
N LEU A 40 -3.04 16.39 -3.99
CA LEU A 40 -3.08 15.99 -2.59
C LEU A 40 -3.59 14.56 -2.33
N PHE A 41 -4.69 14.13 -2.95
CA PHE A 41 -5.38 12.89 -2.61
C PHE A 41 -4.98 11.69 -3.46
N GLY A 42 -4.21 11.90 -4.53
CA GLY A 42 -3.95 10.84 -5.49
C GLY A 42 -5.25 10.31 -6.08
N ASN A 43 -5.42 9.00 -6.06
CA ASN A 43 -6.66 8.33 -6.51
C ASN A 43 -7.54 7.87 -5.33
N TYR A 44 -7.20 8.28 -4.11
CA TYR A 44 -7.88 7.81 -2.90
C TYR A 44 -9.38 8.11 -2.90
N LEU A 45 -9.79 9.29 -3.37
CA LEU A 45 -11.20 9.68 -3.42
C LEU A 45 -12.03 8.78 -4.37
N GLU A 46 -11.42 8.22 -5.40
CA GLU A 46 -12.09 7.31 -6.33
C GLU A 46 -12.31 5.92 -5.74
N LEU A 47 -11.53 5.56 -4.72
CA LEU A 47 -11.68 4.30 -3.99
C LEU A 47 -12.75 4.36 -2.89
N PHE A 48 -13.14 5.57 -2.44
CA PHE A 48 -14.13 5.75 -1.38
C PHE A 48 -15.58 5.58 -1.84
N GLY A 49 -15.87 5.86 -3.10
CA GLY A 49 -17.26 5.88 -3.62
C GLY A 49 -17.84 4.51 -3.97
N LEU A 50 -16.99 3.48 -4.12
CA LEU A 50 -17.34 2.09 -4.45
C LEU A 50 -16.48 1.15 -3.60
N PRO A 51 -16.91 -0.10 -3.38
CA PRO A 51 -15.99 -1.11 -2.84
C PRO A 51 -14.68 -1.06 -3.64
N GLY A 52 -13.57 -0.75 -2.98
CA GLY A 52 -12.28 -0.51 -3.64
C GLY A 52 -11.89 -1.60 -4.64
N ALA A 53 -12.28 -2.86 -4.37
CA ALA A 53 -12.08 -3.98 -5.27
C ALA A 53 -12.78 -3.82 -6.63
N LEU A 54 -13.98 -3.22 -6.68
CA LEU A 54 -14.69 -2.98 -7.94
C LEU A 54 -14.01 -1.90 -8.77
N LYS A 55 -13.51 -0.85 -8.11
CA LYS A 55 -12.76 0.21 -8.80
C LYS A 55 -11.43 -0.29 -9.35
N LEU A 56 -10.72 -1.12 -8.60
CA LEU A 56 -9.51 -1.78 -9.08
C LEU A 56 -9.79 -2.68 -10.29
N LYS A 57 -10.91 -3.40 -10.29
CA LYS A 57 -11.33 -4.24 -11.43
C LYS A 57 -11.64 -3.40 -12.68
N GLU A 58 -12.27 -2.23 -12.51
CA GLU A 58 -12.52 -1.27 -13.60
C GLU A 58 -11.20 -0.77 -14.18
N TRP A 59 -10.25 -0.36 -13.32
CA TRP A 59 -8.93 0.08 -13.75
C TRP A 59 -8.12 -1.01 -14.43
N ALA A 60 -8.21 -2.26 -13.95
CA ALA A 60 -7.57 -3.41 -14.60
C ALA A 60 -8.08 -3.64 -16.03
N LYS A 61 -9.38 -3.43 -16.27
CA LYS A 61 -9.96 -3.50 -17.63
C LYS A 61 -9.44 -2.37 -18.53
N LYS A 62 -9.22 -1.18 -17.98
CA LYS A 62 -8.82 0.01 -18.74
C LYS A 62 -7.30 0.09 -18.99
N TYR A 63 -6.51 -0.25 -17.99
CA TYR A 63 -5.04 -0.05 -18.01
C TYR A 63 -4.26 -1.36 -18.15
N GLY A 64 -4.92 -2.51 -18.08
CA GLY A 64 -4.29 -3.82 -18.20
C GLY A 64 -4.04 -4.50 -16.86
N LYS A 65 -3.43 -5.69 -16.92
CA LYS A 65 -3.18 -6.55 -15.75
C LYS A 65 -2.32 -5.92 -14.67
N THR A 66 -1.45 -4.99 -15.04
CA THR A 66 -0.53 -4.29 -14.13
C THR A 66 -0.61 -2.80 -14.35
N PHE A 67 -0.94 -2.06 -13.31
CA PHE A 67 -1.07 -0.59 -13.35
C PHE A 67 -0.67 0.03 -12.03
N GLY A 68 -0.30 1.31 -12.08
CA GLY A 68 0.06 2.10 -10.91
C GLY A 68 -1.02 3.10 -10.54
N TYR A 69 -1.29 3.28 -9.25
CA TYR A 69 -2.16 4.35 -8.74
C TYR A 69 -1.57 4.94 -7.46
N PHE A 70 -2.21 5.97 -6.92
CA PHE A 70 -1.70 6.68 -5.75
C PHE A 70 -2.75 6.73 -4.62
N GLU A 71 -2.35 6.30 -3.43
CA GLU A 71 -3.10 6.52 -2.19
C GLU A 71 -2.50 7.73 -1.45
N GLY A 72 -3.10 8.91 -1.64
CA GLY A 72 -2.44 10.16 -1.30
C GLY A 72 -1.14 10.30 -2.09
N PRO A 73 0.00 10.61 -1.44
CA PRO A 73 1.29 10.70 -2.10
C PRO A 73 2.00 9.33 -2.28
N THR A 74 1.40 8.24 -1.79
CA THR A 74 2.03 6.92 -1.78
C THR A 74 1.75 6.18 -3.09
N PRO A 75 2.77 5.78 -3.86
CA PRO A 75 2.57 4.98 -5.07
C PRO A 75 2.21 3.55 -4.70
N VAL A 76 1.22 2.99 -5.37
CA VAL A 76 0.74 1.62 -5.22
C VAL A 76 0.71 0.95 -6.58
N LEU A 77 1.33 -0.22 -6.69
CA LEU A 77 1.28 -1.06 -7.88
C LEU A 77 0.24 -2.15 -7.68
N ALA A 78 -0.76 -2.20 -8.56
CA ALA A 78 -1.73 -3.28 -8.61
C ALA A 78 -1.40 -4.21 -9.77
N THR A 79 -1.44 -5.52 -9.52
CA THR A 79 -1.20 -6.50 -10.56
C THR A 79 -2.08 -7.74 -10.39
N SER A 80 -2.54 -8.28 -11.52
CA SER A 80 -3.16 -9.59 -11.65
C SER A 80 -2.32 -10.51 -12.56
N ASP A 81 -1.09 -10.14 -12.85
CA ASP A 81 -0.15 -10.93 -13.62
C ASP A 81 0.43 -12.05 -12.76
N LEU A 82 0.24 -13.30 -13.19
CA LEU A 82 0.64 -14.49 -12.42
C LEU A 82 2.16 -14.61 -12.29
N ASP A 83 2.92 -14.18 -13.30
CA ASP A 83 4.38 -14.24 -13.25
C ASP A 83 4.94 -13.28 -12.22
N ILE A 84 4.42 -12.06 -12.18
CA ILE A 84 4.78 -11.05 -11.18
C ILE A 84 4.37 -11.53 -9.78
N LEU A 85 3.17 -12.10 -9.63
CA LEU A 85 2.69 -12.64 -8.36
C LEU A 85 3.56 -13.80 -7.87
N ASN A 86 3.96 -14.70 -8.76
CA ASN A 86 4.87 -15.81 -8.44
C ASN A 86 6.25 -15.28 -8.02
N ASP A 87 6.77 -14.29 -8.72
CA ASP A 87 8.05 -13.65 -8.32
C ASP A 87 7.99 -13.02 -6.94
N ILE A 88 6.89 -12.31 -6.63
CA ILE A 88 6.71 -11.62 -5.33
C ILE A 88 6.47 -12.62 -4.20
N PHE A 89 5.51 -13.55 -4.38
CA PHE A 89 5.05 -14.41 -3.28
C PHE A 89 5.85 -15.69 -3.10
N VAL A 90 6.64 -16.10 -4.08
CA VAL A 90 7.43 -17.33 -4.03
C VAL A 90 8.91 -17.02 -4.08
N LYS A 91 9.41 -16.52 -5.22
CA LYS A 91 10.86 -16.38 -5.42
C LYS A 91 11.50 -15.30 -4.56
N LYS A 92 10.82 -14.15 -4.38
CA LYS A 92 11.33 -12.98 -3.66
C LYS A 92 10.57 -12.68 -2.37
N PHE A 93 9.88 -13.68 -1.82
CA PHE A 93 9.06 -13.52 -0.62
C PHE A 93 9.80 -12.85 0.54
N GLY A 94 11.09 -13.10 0.71
CA GLY A 94 11.91 -12.47 1.73
C GLY A 94 11.94 -10.94 1.71
N ASN A 95 11.59 -10.32 0.57
CA ASN A 95 11.51 -8.86 0.42
C ASN A 95 10.08 -8.32 0.60
N PHE A 96 9.05 -9.19 0.62
CA PHE A 96 7.62 -8.81 0.56
C PHE A 96 6.77 -9.39 1.71
N TYR A 97 7.37 -9.81 2.80
CA TYR A 97 6.65 -10.41 3.93
C TYR A 97 6.00 -9.41 4.90
N GLY A 98 5.98 -8.12 4.57
CA GLY A 98 5.26 -7.09 5.30
C GLY A 98 3.95 -6.71 4.61
N ARG A 99 2.87 -6.53 5.38
CA ARG A 99 1.59 -6.01 4.89
C ARG A 99 1.40 -4.57 5.30
N LYS A 100 0.74 -3.78 4.45
CA LYS A 100 0.22 -2.48 4.85
C LYS A 100 -0.94 -2.72 5.83
N PRO A 101 -0.94 -2.11 7.02
CA PRO A 101 -2.07 -2.21 7.93
C PRO A 101 -3.33 -1.62 7.27
N PRO A 102 -4.53 -2.15 7.60
CA PRO A 102 -5.78 -1.74 6.96
C PRO A 102 -6.20 -0.29 7.29
N SER A 103 -5.64 0.30 8.32
CA SER A 103 -5.89 1.70 8.69
C SER A 103 -4.63 2.35 9.26
N ASN A 104 -4.59 3.69 9.22
CA ASN A 104 -3.52 4.47 9.86
C ASN A 104 -3.60 4.45 11.39
N LEU A 105 -4.67 3.88 11.95
CA LEU A 105 -4.91 3.67 13.39
C LEU A 105 -4.45 2.28 13.83
N ALA A 106 -3.88 1.48 12.92
CA ALA A 106 -3.33 0.18 13.31
C ALA A 106 -2.12 0.37 14.25
N PRO A 107 -1.94 -0.54 15.22
CA PRO A 107 -0.80 -0.52 16.11
C PRO A 107 0.51 -0.51 15.33
N ASP A 108 1.53 0.13 15.89
CA ASP A 108 2.88 0.13 15.30
C ASP A 108 3.38 -1.31 15.16
N PRO A 109 3.56 -1.81 13.93
CA PRO A 109 3.91 -3.20 13.71
C PRO A 109 5.28 -3.59 14.27
N ASP A 110 6.13 -2.61 14.51
CA ASP A 110 7.52 -2.83 14.94
C ASP A 110 7.67 -2.71 16.46
N ASN A 111 6.93 -1.81 17.12
CA ASN A 111 7.13 -1.47 18.52
C ASN A 111 5.98 -1.89 19.45
N ASP A 112 4.73 -2.03 18.96
CA ASP A 112 3.61 -2.41 19.81
C ASP A 112 3.72 -3.88 20.27
N PRO A 113 3.76 -4.18 21.59
CA PRO A 113 3.84 -5.55 22.12
C PRO A 113 2.62 -6.41 21.76
N HIS A 114 1.46 -5.81 21.54
CA HIS A 114 0.18 -6.50 21.30
C HIS A 114 -0.12 -6.72 19.81
N VAL A 115 0.83 -6.45 18.93
CA VAL A 115 0.65 -6.64 17.49
C VAL A 115 0.37 -8.11 17.16
N ASN A 116 -0.70 -8.36 16.42
CA ASN A 116 -1.07 -9.70 15.97
C ASN A 116 -0.35 -10.09 14.65
N VAL A 117 -0.47 -11.35 14.24
CA VAL A 117 0.18 -11.90 13.04
C VAL A 117 -0.23 -11.22 11.73
N PHE A 118 -1.41 -10.57 11.66
CA PHE A 118 -1.87 -9.89 10.45
C PHE A 118 -1.20 -8.53 10.22
N VAL A 119 -0.79 -7.87 11.29
CA VAL A 119 -0.20 -6.52 11.26
C VAL A 119 1.31 -6.58 11.44
N ALA A 120 1.83 -7.58 12.15
CA ALA A 120 3.27 -7.77 12.37
C ALA A 120 4.06 -7.81 11.06
N ARG A 121 5.30 -7.34 11.11
CA ARG A 121 6.22 -7.29 9.98
C ARG A 121 7.55 -7.96 10.32
N GLY A 122 8.32 -8.23 9.30
CA GLY A 122 9.69 -8.68 9.41
C GLY A 122 9.90 -9.94 10.26
N PRO A 123 10.98 -9.99 11.02
CA PRO A 123 11.31 -11.12 11.88
C PRO A 123 10.22 -11.43 12.92
N ARG A 124 9.51 -10.39 13.39
CA ARG A 124 8.41 -10.55 14.33
C ARG A 124 7.24 -11.31 13.72
N TRP A 125 6.82 -10.96 12.50
CA TRP A 125 5.80 -11.71 11.75
C TRP A 125 6.20 -13.17 11.57
N LYS A 126 7.44 -13.44 11.17
CA LYS A 126 7.96 -14.80 10.99
C LYS A 126 7.85 -15.61 12.28
N ARG A 127 8.25 -15.04 13.42
CA ARG A 127 8.14 -15.68 14.73
C ARG A 127 6.68 -15.97 15.11
N LEU A 128 5.80 -14.98 15.00
CA LEU A 128 4.37 -15.15 15.31
C LEU A 128 3.72 -16.20 14.40
N ARG A 129 4.08 -16.22 13.12
CA ARG A 129 3.59 -17.21 12.17
C ARG A 129 4.04 -18.62 12.52
N LEU A 130 5.29 -18.82 12.93
CA LEU A 130 5.81 -20.12 13.37
C LEU A 130 5.08 -20.62 14.62
N ILE A 131 4.77 -19.74 15.57
CA ILE A 131 4.02 -20.10 16.79
C ILE A 131 2.56 -20.45 16.44
N SER A 132 1.95 -19.73 15.50
CA SER A 132 0.54 -19.94 15.13
C SER A 132 0.30 -21.18 14.25
N ASN A 133 1.24 -21.56 13.40
CA ASN A 133 1.07 -22.65 12.44
C ASN A 133 0.65 -23.98 13.10
N PRO A 134 1.25 -24.45 14.19
CA PRO A 134 0.86 -25.70 14.84
C PRO A 134 -0.57 -25.72 15.37
N THR A 135 -1.14 -24.54 15.71
CA THR A 135 -2.53 -24.43 16.23
C THR A 135 -3.57 -24.69 15.13
N PHE A 136 -3.21 -24.50 13.87
CA PHE A 136 -4.04 -24.76 12.68
C PHE A 136 -3.76 -26.09 12.00
N SER A 137 -3.12 -27.03 12.71
CA SER A 137 -2.92 -28.38 12.16
C SER A 137 -4.26 -29.12 12.01
N VAL A 138 -4.35 -29.97 10.98
CA VAL A 138 -5.57 -30.73 10.67
C VAL A 138 -6.06 -31.53 11.89
N SER A 139 -5.14 -32.08 12.68
CA SER A 139 -5.46 -32.82 13.91
C SER A 139 -6.16 -31.94 14.96
N LYS A 140 -5.67 -30.72 15.18
CA LYS A 140 -6.29 -29.78 16.15
C LYS A 140 -7.60 -29.20 15.65
N LEU A 141 -7.72 -28.92 14.34
CA LEU A 141 -8.98 -28.44 13.76
C LEU A 141 -10.09 -29.46 13.89
N LYS A 142 -9.78 -30.78 13.77
CA LYS A 142 -10.76 -31.87 13.98
C LYS A 142 -11.21 -32.03 15.44
N GLN A 143 -10.51 -31.47 16.40
CA GLN A 143 -10.90 -31.52 17.83
C GLN A 143 -11.87 -30.40 18.23
N VAL A 144 -12.04 -29.39 17.38
CA VAL A 144 -12.85 -28.18 17.67
C VAL A 144 -14.15 -28.18 16.86
N GLY A 145 -14.30 -29.02 15.84
CA GLY A 145 -15.49 -29.24 15.03
C GLY A 145 -16.10 -30.58 15.34
#